data_ad88468d770bb4923d59045cf46cd8e3
#
_entry.id   ad88468d770bb4923d59045cf46cd8e3
#
_cell.length_a   1.000
_cell.length_b   1.000
_cell.length_c   1.000
_cell.angle_alpha   90.00
_cell.angle_beta   90.00
_cell.angle_gamma   90.00
#
_symmetry.space_group_name_H-M   'P 1'
#
loop_
_entity.id
_entity.type
_entity.pdbx_description
1 polymer ?
#
loop_
_entity_poly.entity_id
_entity_poly.type
_entity_poly.pdbx_seq_one_letter_code
_entity_poly.pdbx_strand_id
1 'polypeptide(L)'
;MLKKYNPYILAIAASSPFMLVAISLILPTFDDWNTLSSPNYDNNCIKYLLPYGTTWRPGDAMFGYINAINSRLFPLINHIFIFLAHLASTFLVYKITGIAGMKPMARNIAMVFFYISPCVCGTIFSCDALNQTYSHLWGMAAVYTYLIYKGRKRIILWILFVMLAALSKDNGITWAIVPPIIAYAFGRESGHSLARNVGIGFLIAIAYVAIRLSLPHTIIHNGSHIEQMLSLGSKIKGVATWIGYTWIAADYICLMHEPSRNITFFLLTAFLSAPFVVYCFFRKSLILASKTMLALMAAMIVTASANLLISMSIMNAYCSLGVSAIIIGYLVNENCKREKTIRILFFLYIITALAVDAHHWYKSWKTSLPARTVAEEIIAKTGKPVDNVYCILIHKEESKFSSFCVPVDEAVGWGGAMIHYNGYKWPKEIKDTTINSSDATKEIIGNIAGKAFNDGYECVWVIGENENMVLRKTDRK
;
A
#
# COMPACT_ATOMS: atom_id res chain seq x y z
N MET A 1 -11.06 -29.56 24.51
CA MET A 1 -11.54 -28.20 24.18
C MET A 1 -11.10 -27.65 22.80
N LEU A 2 -9.94 -27.98 22.28
CA LEU A 2 -9.42 -27.41 21.01
C LEU A 2 -10.17 -27.85 19.72
N LYS A 3 -10.94 -28.94 19.71
CA LYS A 3 -11.74 -29.38 18.55
C LYS A 3 -12.87 -28.41 18.11
N LYS A 4 -13.15 -27.36 18.90
CA LYS A 4 -14.23 -26.40 18.66
C LYS A 4 -13.80 -25.20 17.79
N TYR A 5 -12.50 -24.99 17.58
CA TYR A 5 -11.99 -23.84 16.87
C TYR A 5 -11.44 -24.21 15.50
N ASN A 6 -11.61 -23.29 14.54
CA ASN A 6 -11.06 -23.44 13.19
C ASN A 6 -9.52 -23.38 13.25
N PRO A 7 -8.78 -24.44 12.85
CA PRO A 7 -7.33 -24.49 12.95
C PRO A 7 -6.62 -23.40 12.13
N TYR A 8 -7.21 -22.95 11.03
CA TYR A 8 -6.65 -21.87 10.21
C TYR A 8 -6.75 -20.52 10.92
N ILE A 9 -7.85 -20.24 11.62
CA ILE A 9 -7.99 -19.03 12.44
C ILE A 9 -6.98 -19.06 13.59
N LEU A 10 -6.79 -20.20 14.22
CA LEU A 10 -5.78 -20.35 15.28
C LEU A 10 -4.36 -20.14 14.74
N ALA A 11 -4.05 -20.66 13.54
CA ALA A 11 -2.76 -20.48 12.90
C ALA A 11 -2.48 -18.98 12.60
N ILE A 12 -3.47 -18.26 12.06
CA ILE A 12 -3.37 -16.81 11.83
C ILE A 12 -3.18 -16.07 13.16
N ALA A 13 -3.98 -16.37 14.17
CA ALA A 13 -3.86 -15.73 15.49
C ALA A 13 -2.49 -15.99 16.14
N ALA A 14 -1.95 -17.20 16.00
CA ALA A 14 -0.64 -17.55 16.54
C ALA A 14 0.51 -16.92 15.77
N SER A 15 0.41 -16.79 14.43
CA SER A 15 1.45 -16.16 13.60
C SER A 15 1.43 -14.63 13.67
N SER A 16 0.30 -14.00 13.98
CA SER A 16 0.13 -12.55 13.96
C SER A 16 1.12 -11.78 14.87
N PRO A 17 1.40 -12.19 16.11
CA PRO A 17 2.41 -11.51 16.93
C PRO A 17 3.81 -11.55 16.32
N PHE A 18 4.20 -12.68 15.71
CA PHE A 18 5.51 -12.81 15.05
C PHE A 18 5.59 -11.92 13.80
N MET A 19 4.54 -11.88 12.99
CA MET A 19 4.47 -10.98 11.84
C MET A 19 4.53 -9.52 12.28
N LEU A 20 3.82 -9.13 13.33
CA LEU A 20 3.85 -7.77 13.83
C LEU A 20 5.25 -7.38 14.32
N VAL A 21 5.95 -8.26 15.04
CA VAL A 21 7.34 -8.01 15.44
C VAL A 21 8.24 -7.85 14.21
N ALA A 22 8.14 -8.76 13.25
CA ALA A 22 8.94 -8.67 12.02
C ALA A 22 8.71 -7.36 11.26
N ILE A 23 7.46 -6.97 11.07
CA ILE A 23 7.09 -5.70 10.40
C ILE A 23 7.66 -4.50 11.17
N SER A 24 7.59 -4.52 12.49
CA SER A 24 8.05 -3.42 13.35
C SER A 24 9.57 -3.19 13.34
N LEU A 25 10.35 -4.13 12.78
CA LEU A 25 11.79 -3.98 12.57
C LEU A 25 12.11 -3.17 11.30
N ILE A 26 11.16 -2.99 10.40
CA ILE A 26 11.33 -2.16 9.20
C ILE A 26 11.19 -0.69 9.61
N LEU A 27 12.23 0.09 9.35
CA LEU A 27 12.22 1.52 9.64
C LEU A 27 11.47 2.29 8.57
N PRO A 28 10.92 3.46 8.89
CA PRO A 28 10.30 4.34 7.90
C PRO A 28 11.28 4.77 6.83
N THR A 29 10.77 4.93 5.62
CA THR A 29 11.53 5.42 4.47
C THR A 29 10.65 6.28 3.57
N PHE A 30 11.24 7.12 2.74
CA PHE A 30 10.59 7.91 1.70
C PHE A 30 9.31 8.64 2.19
N ASP A 31 8.15 8.33 1.61
CA ASP A 31 6.86 8.97 1.91
C ASP A 31 6.43 8.82 3.38
N ASP A 32 6.92 7.79 4.07
CA ASP A 32 6.64 7.61 5.49
C ASP A 32 7.02 8.88 6.29
N TRP A 33 8.12 9.55 5.91
CA TRP A 33 8.61 10.72 6.60
C TRP A 33 7.74 11.97 6.42
N ASN A 34 6.95 12.06 5.36
CA ASN A 34 6.04 13.20 5.14
C ASN A 34 5.02 13.32 6.27
N THR A 35 4.35 12.21 6.60
CA THR A 35 3.36 12.18 7.67
C THR A 35 4.01 12.32 9.04
N LEU A 36 5.19 11.75 9.21
CA LEU A 36 5.86 11.60 10.50
C LEU A 36 6.63 12.85 10.93
N SER A 37 7.05 13.67 9.99
CA SER A 37 7.62 14.99 10.26
C SER A 37 6.57 16.09 10.43
N SER A 38 5.31 15.82 10.07
CA SER A 38 4.22 16.80 10.15
C SER A 38 4.07 17.51 11.50
N PRO A 39 4.20 16.86 12.67
CA PRO A 39 4.09 17.55 13.95
C PRO A 39 5.14 18.63 14.18
N ASN A 40 6.26 18.58 13.45
CA ASN A 40 7.30 19.60 13.54
C ASN A 40 6.88 20.91 12.85
N TYR A 41 6.05 20.82 11.82
CA TYR A 41 5.62 21.97 11.02
C TYR A 41 4.28 22.54 11.48
N ASP A 42 3.44 21.72 12.13
CA ASP A 42 2.09 22.12 12.49
C ASP A 42 1.58 21.39 13.75
N ASN A 43 1.24 22.18 14.75
CA ASN A 43 0.69 21.68 16.02
C ASN A 43 -0.83 21.48 15.99
N ASN A 44 -1.50 21.78 14.88
CA ASN A 44 -2.97 21.74 14.77
C ASN A 44 -3.44 20.56 13.91
N CYS A 45 -3.80 19.44 14.55
CA CYS A 45 -4.31 18.25 13.86
C CYS A 45 -5.63 18.50 13.10
N ILE A 46 -6.43 19.51 13.47
CA ILE A 46 -7.70 19.82 12.80
C ILE A 46 -7.45 20.25 11.35
N LYS A 47 -6.29 20.84 11.06
CA LYS A 47 -5.90 21.23 9.70
C LYS A 47 -5.95 20.04 8.73
N TYR A 48 -5.65 18.84 9.20
CA TYR A 48 -5.66 17.64 8.35
C TYR A 48 -7.05 17.12 8.00
N LEU A 49 -8.10 17.62 8.67
CA LEU A 49 -9.48 17.37 8.27
C LEU A 49 -9.90 18.20 7.06
N LEU A 50 -9.22 19.32 6.82
CA LEU A 50 -9.45 20.21 5.69
C LEU A 50 -8.56 19.80 4.51
N PRO A 51 -8.89 20.22 3.28
CA PRO A 51 -8.02 20.05 2.12
C PRO A 51 -6.65 20.68 2.37
N TYR A 52 -5.61 19.86 2.38
CA TYR A 52 -4.25 20.29 2.64
C TYR A 52 -3.32 19.82 1.51
N GLY A 53 -2.50 20.74 1.02
CA GLY A 53 -1.59 20.44 -0.08
C GLY A 53 -2.32 19.92 -1.32
N THR A 54 -1.73 18.90 -1.94
CA THR A 54 -2.21 18.31 -3.19
C THR A 54 -3.20 17.16 -2.99
N THR A 55 -3.38 16.70 -1.76
CA THR A 55 -4.27 15.58 -1.41
C THR A 55 -5.23 15.97 -0.29
N TRP A 56 -6.41 15.37 -0.31
CA TRP A 56 -7.34 15.43 0.81
C TRP A 56 -7.67 14.02 1.28
N ARG A 57 -6.94 13.57 2.29
CA ARG A 57 -7.08 12.25 2.89
C ARG A 57 -7.16 12.39 4.41
N PRO A 58 -8.24 12.98 4.94
CA PRO A 58 -8.33 13.30 6.37
C PRO A 58 -8.22 12.07 7.27
N GLY A 59 -8.68 10.91 6.81
CA GLY A 59 -8.57 9.66 7.56
C GLY A 59 -7.13 9.20 7.74
N ASP A 60 -6.33 9.31 6.68
CA ASP A 60 -4.91 8.95 6.68
C ASP A 60 -4.07 9.99 7.42
N ALA A 61 -4.20 11.25 7.04
CA ALA A 61 -3.40 12.34 7.58
C ALA A 61 -3.61 12.52 9.09
N MET A 62 -4.86 12.43 9.57
CA MET A 62 -5.17 12.56 10.99
C MET A 62 -4.62 11.39 11.80
N PHE A 63 -4.74 10.15 11.30
CA PHE A 63 -4.17 8.98 11.95
C PHE A 63 -2.65 9.05 11.97
N GLY A 64 -2.02 9.39 10.86
CA GLY A 64 -0.58 9.58 10.76
C GLY A 64 -0.08 10.64 11.74
N TYR A 65 -0.75 11.78 11.82
CA TYR A 65 -0.41 12.85 12.75
C TYR A 65 -0.52 12.42 14.22
N ILE A 66 -1.62 11.77 14.62
CA ILE A 66 -1.80 11.26 15.99
C ILE A 66 -0.70 10.26 16.34
N ASN A 67 -0.33 9.39 15.41
CA ASN A 67 0.73 8.41 15.62
C ASN A 67 2.11 9.08 15.72
N ALA A 68 2.35 10.11 14.92
CA ALA A 68 3.62 10.83 14.91
C ALA A 68 3.87 11.65 16.20
N ILE A 69 2.82 12.22 16.82
CA ILE A 69 2.92 12.91 18.12
C ILE A 69 3.51 11.97 19.19
N ASN A 70 3.21 10.68 19.12
CA ASN A 70 3.74 9.71 20.07
C ASN A 70 5.05 9.09 19.59
N SER A 71 6.05 9.93 19.38
CA SER A 71 7.36 9.53 18.83
C SER A 71 8.07 8.38 19.56
N ARG A 72 7.72 8.11 20.82
CA ARG A 72 8.30 7.00 21.61
C ARG A 72 7.79 5.63 21.14
N LEU A 73 6.56 5.57 20.58
CA LEU A 73 5.94 4.33 20.10
C LEU A 73 6.09 4.17 18.58
N PHE A 74 6.62 5.20 17.92
CA PHE A 74 6.86 5.20 16.49
C PHE A 74 8.15 4.41 16.13
N PRO A 75 8.22 3.63 15.05
CA PRO A 75 7.16 3.39 14.03
C PRO A 75 6.17 2.28 14.41
N LEU A 76 6.35 1.62 15.54
CA LEU A 76 5.58 0.44 15.97
C LEU A 76 4.06 0.68 15.92
N ILE A 77 3.60 1.83 16.36
CA ILE A 77 2.16 2.11 16.43
C ILE A 77 1.50 2.15 15.04
N ASN A 78 2.19 2.69 14.04
CA ASN A 78 1.70 2.69 12.65
C ASN A 78 1.58 1.26 12.13
N HIS A 79 2.60 0.44 12.35
CA HIS A 79 2.60 -0.96 11.95
C HIS A 79 1.48 -1.75 12.66
N ILE A 80 1.22 -1.47 13.94
CA ILE A 80 0.08 -2.08 14.66
C ILE A 80 -1.23 -1.76 13.95
N PHE A 81 -1.51 -0.49 13.65
CA PHE A 81 -2.76 -0.09 13.02
C PHE A 81 -2.89 -0.66 11.60
N ILE A 82 -1.84 -0.60 10.79
CA ILE A 82 -1.82 -1.18 9.43
C ILE A 82 -2.09 -2.67 9.50
N PHE A 83 -1.41 -3.39 10.40
CA PHE A 83 -1.58 -4.83 10.54
C PHE A 83 -2.95 -5.22 11.07
N LEU A 84 -3.53 -4.47 12.01
CA LEU A 84 -4.89 -4.68 12.50
C LEU A 84 -5.92 -4.50 11.38
N ALA A 85 -5.75 -3.50 10.51
CA ALA A 85 -6.62 -3.32 9.34
C ALA A 85 -6.53 -4.50 8.37
N HIS A 86 -5.32 -5.05 8.16
CA HIS A 86 -5.11 -6.26 7.36
C HIS A 86 -5.77 -7.49 7.99
N LEU A 87 -5.61 -7.71 9.29
CA LEU A 87 -6.27 -8.80 10.02
C LEU A 87 -7.78 -8.69 9.97
N ALA A 88 -8.34 -7.50 10.18
CA ALA A 88 -9.78 -7.27 10.09
C ALA A 88 -10.30 -7.55 8.67
N SER A 89 -9.58 -7.14 7.63
CA SER A 89 -9.90 -7.45 6.23
C SER A 89 -9.84 -8.96 5.97
N THR A 90 -8.84 -9.66 6.50
CA THR A 90 -8.72 -11.13 6.43
C THR A 90 -9.95 -11.81 7.01
N PHE A 91 -10.40 -11.34 8.17
CA PHE A 91 -11.61 -11.86 8.81
C PHE A 91 -12.88 -11.53 8.01
N LEU A 92 -12.98 -10.36 7.41
CA LEU A 92 -14.09 -10.00 6.53
C LEU A 92 -14.16 -10.89 5.29
N VAL A 93 -13.04 -11.26 4.66
CA VAL A 93 -13.00 -12.26 3.58
C VAL A 93 -13.63 -13.56 4.03
N TYR A 94 -13.26 -14.08 5.22
CA TYR A 94 -13.84 -15.29 5.77
C TYR A 94 -15.35 -15.19 6.04
N LYS A 95 -15.82 -14.04 6.53
CA LYS A 95 -17.24 -13.80 6.79
C LYS A 95 -18.04 -13.65 5.50
N ILE A 96 -17.57 -12.90 4.52
CA ILE A 96 -18.22 -12.68 3.23
C ILE A 96 -18.37 -14.00 2.48
N THR A 97 -17.33 -14.81 2.42
CA THR A 97 -17.37 -16.15 1.80
C THR A 97 -18.32 -17.10 2.54
N GLY A 98 -18.45 -16.93 3.87
CA GLY A 98 -19.47 -17.63 4.66
C GLY A 98 -20.90 -17.24 4.32
N ILE A 99 -21.17 -15.95 4.16
CA ILE A 99 -22.48 -15.42 3.73
C ILE A 99 -22.82 -15.89 2.31
N ALA A 100 -21.83 -16.05 1.45
CA ALA A 100 -21.98 -16.60 0.11
C ALA A 100 -22.30 -18.14 0.11
N GLY A 101 -22.35 -18.78 1.25
CA GLY A 101 -22.63 -20.22 1.38
C GLY A 101 -21.48 -21.14 0.99
N MET A 102 -20.25 -20.63 0.90
CA MET A 102 -19.09 -21.44 0.54
C MET A 102 -18.74 -22.46 1.63
N LYS A 103 -18.26 -23.64 1.22
CA LYS A 103 -17.82 -24.71 2.11
C LYS A 103 -16.65 -24.26 3.00
N PRO A 104 -16.48 -24.84 4.22
CA PRO A 104 -15.44 -24.45 5.16
C PRO A 104 -14.03 -24.43 4.56
N MET A 105 -13.68 -25.41 3.72
CA MET A 105 -12.38 -25.45 3.05
C MET A 105 -12.16 -24.23 2.13
N ALA A 106 -13.15 -23.90 1.30
CA ALA A 106 -13.06 -22.76 0.38
C ALA A 106 -12.92 -21.42 1.13
N ARG A 107 -13.66 -21.26 2.23
CA ARG A 107 -13.58 -20.09 3.11
C ARG A 107 -12.20 -19.95 3.74
N ASN A 108 -11.64 -21.05 4.24
CA ASN A 108 -10.33 -21.08 4.86
C ASN A 108 -9.23 -20.75 3.83
N ILE A 109 -9.31 -21.34 2.63
CA ILE A 109 -8.36 -21.05 1.54
C ILE A 109 -8.43 -19.57 1.13
N ALA A 110 -9.62 -19.01 0.96
CA ALA A 110 -9.77 -17.59 0.63
C ALA A 110 -9.15 -16.68 1.71
N MET A 111 -9.41 -16.99 2.99
CA MET A 111 -8.87 -16.24 4.12
C MET A 111 -7.35 -16.30 4.19
N VAL A 112 -6.76 -17.50 4.08
CA VAL A 112 -5.30 -17.69 4.12
C VAL A 112 -4.63 -17.08 2.89
N PHE A 113 -5.23 -17.26 1.70
CA PHE A 113 -4.73 -16.63 0.47
C PHE A 113 -4.61 -15.11 0.61
N PHE A 114 -5.63 -14.45 1.18
CA PHE A 114 -5.57 -13.01 1.43
C PHE A 114 -4.48 -12.66 2.45
N TYR A 115 -4.38 -13.42 3.55
CA TYR A 115 -3.50 -13.14 4.67
C TYR A 115 -2.01 -13.21 4.32
N ILE A 116 -1.61 -14.19 3.49
CA ILE A 116 -0.20 -14.46 3.16
C ILE A 116 0.17 -14.06 1.74
N SER A 117 -0.69 -13.38 0.99
CA SER A 117 -0.34 -12.99 -0.39
C SER A 117 0.86 -12.04 -0.40
N PRO A 118 1.90 -12.28 -1.22
CA PRO A 118 3.04 -11.34 -1.33
C PRO A 118 2.64 -9.92 -1.73
N CYS A 119 1.47 -9.75 -2.34
CA CYS A 119 0.88 -8.44 -2.59
C CYS A 119 0.71 -7.61 -1.30
N VAL A 120 0.51 -8.26 -0.17
CA VAL A 120 0.36 -7.62 1.15
C VAL A 120 1.64 -6.93 1.59
N CYS A 121 2.81 -7.50 1.26
CA CYS A 121 4.12 -6.98 1.66
C CYS A 121 4.36 -5.54 1.17
N GLY A 122 3.93 -5.20 -0.05
CA GLY A 122 4.04 -3.84 -0.58
C GLY A 122 3.25 -2.80 0.19
N THR A 123 2.36 -3.24 1.08
CA THR A 123 1.50 -2.38 1.88
C THR A 123 1.89 -2.42 3.35
N ILE A 124 1.93 -3.60 3.97
CA ILE A 124 2.14 -3.72 5.43
C ILE A 124 3.57 -3.38 5.88
N PHE A 125 4.54 -3.34 4.96
CA PHE A 125 5.93 -2.99 5.28
C PHE A 125 6.18 -1.48 5.25
N SER A 126 5.25 -0.66 4.77
CA SER A 126 5.32 0.80 4.77
C SER A 126 4.55 1.37 5.94
N CYS A 127 5.09 2.38 6.61
CA CYS A 127 4.41 3.11 7.69
C CYS A 127 3.34 4.06 7.14
N ASP A 128 3.44 4.47 5.87
CA ASP A 128 2.47 5.32 5.17
C ASP A 128 1.25 4.55 4.64
N ALA A 129 1.25 3.23 4.72
CA ALA A 129 0.20 2.41 4.13
C ALA A 129 -1.11 2.36 4.94
N LEU A 130 -1.28 3.21 5.95
CA LEU A 130 -2.57 3.42 6.64
C LEU A 130 -3.67 3.72 5.64
N ASN A 131 -3.41 4.63 4.69
CA ASN A 131 -4.36 5.01 3.65
C ASN A 131 -4.86 3.81 2.84
N GLN A 132 -3.97 2.95 2.40
CA GLN A 132 -4.31 1.80 1.56
C GLN A 132 -5.03 0.70 2.34
N THR A 133 -4.56 0.37 3.54
CA THR A 133 -5.14 -0.70 4.35
C THR A 133 -6.51 -0.33 4.89
N TYR A 134 -6.70 0.90 5.34
CA TYR A 134 -8.01 1.36 5.83
C TYR A 134 -9.01 1.61 4.72
N SER A 135 -8.59 2.12 3.56
CA SER A 135 -9.46 2.21 2.39
C SER A 135 -10.00 0.84 1.99
N HIS A 136 -9.15 -0.18 1.97
CA HIS A 136 -9.56 -1.56 1.69
C HIS A 136 -10.46 -2.13 2.81
N LEU A 137 -10.12 -1.93 4.09
CA LEU A 137 -10.91 -2.40 5.22
C LEU A 137 -12.34 -1.86 5.17
N TRP A 138 -12.49 -0.55 4.97
CA TRP A 138 -13.80 0.09 4.87
C TRP A 138 -14.57 -0.38 3.65
N GLY A 139 -13.90 -0.59 2.52
CA GLY A 139 -14.50 -1.18 1.32
C GLY A 139 -15.03 -2.59 1.59
N MET A 140 -14.26 -3.45 2.23
CA MET A 140 -14.71 -4.80 2.62
C MET A 140 -15.83 -4.76 3.67
N ALA A 141 -15.80 -3.80 4.60
CA ALA A 141 -16.89 -3.56 5.56
C ALA A 141 -18.17 -3.11 4.85
N ALA A 142 -18.07 -2.27 3.80
CA ALA A 142 -19.20 -1.90 2.95
C ALA A 142 -19.82 -3.16 2.30
N VAL A 143 -19.01 -4.04 1.72
CA VAL A 143 -19.49 -5.30 1.14
C VAL A 143 -20.17 -6.17 2.21
N TYR A 144 -19.52 -6.37 3.35
CA TYR A 144 -20.06 -7.20 4.42
C TYR A 144 -21.40 -6.67 4.93
N THR A 145 -21.50 -5.40 5.26
CA THR A 145 -22.73 -4.78 5.79
C THR A 145 -23.84 -4.73 4.74
N TYR A 146 -23.48 -4.52 3.47
CA TYR A 146 -24.42 -4.57 2.36
C TYR A 146 -25.08 -5.95 2.21
N LEU A 147 -24.32 -7.01 2.45
CA LEU A 147 -24.81 -8.41 2.36
C LEU A 147 -25.71 -8.81 3.55
N ILE A 148 -25.45 -8.29 4.75
CA ILE A 148 -26.18 -8.73 5.96
C ILE A 148 -27.40 -7.85 6.29
N TYR A 149 -27.38 -6.56 5.97
CA TYR A 149 -28.47 -5.65 6.27
C TYR A 149 -29.40 -5.42 5.09
N LYS A 150 -30.61 -4.93 5.38
CA LYS A 150 -31.64 -4.56 4.39
C LYS A 150 -32.17 -3.15 4.66
N GLY A 151 -32.90 -2.59 3.70
CA GLY A 151 -33.57 -1.30 3.85
C GLY A 151 -32.62 -0.13 4.14
N ARG A 152 -33.07 0.84 4.95
CA ARG A 152 -32.32 2.06 5.27
C ARG A 152 -30.95 1.78 5.89
N LYS A 153 -30.87 0.81 6.81
CA LYS A 153 -29.60 0.47 7.48
C LYS A 153 -28.53 0.06 6.49
N ARG A 154 -28.89 -0.74 5.47
CA ARG A 154 -27.99 -1.12 4.39
C ARG A 154 -27.42 0.10 3.66
N ILE A 155 -28.30 1.02 3.25
CA ILE A 155 -27.92 2.21 2.51
C ILE A 155 -27.01 3.13 3.33
N ILE A 156 -27.39 3.40 4.57
CA ILE A 156 -26.61 4.26 5.47
C ILE A 156 -25.20 3.69 5.70
N LEU A 157 -25.09 2.41 6.04
CA LEU A 157 -23.80 1.79 6.30
C LEU A 157 -22.95 1.66 5.02
N TRP A 158 -23.57 1.39 3.89
CA TRP A 158 -22.89 1.36 2.61
C TRP A 158 -22.27 2.72 2.30
N ILE A 159 -23.04 3.81 2.32
CA ILE A 159 -22.54 5.17 2.08
C ILE A 159 -21.45 5.53 3.11
N LEU A 160 -21.67 5.27 4.39
CA LEU A 160 -20.72 5.57 5.45
C LEU A 160 -19.37 4.89 5.18
N PHE A 161 -19.34 3.59 4.93
CA PHE A 161 -18.09 2.86 4.72
C PHE A 161 -17.41 3.21 3.39
N VAL A 162 -18.18 3.52 2.34
CA VAL A 162 -17.62 4.03 1.08
C VAL A 162 -16.96 5.38 1.29
N MET A 163 -17.59 6.29 2.03
CA MET A 163 -17.00 7.58 2.34
C MET A 163 -15.74 7.45 3.19
N LEU A 164 -15.75 6.59 4.21
CA LEU A 164 -14.54 6.28 5.00
C LEU A 164 -13.42 5.71 4.12
N ALA A 165 -13.74 4.84 3.16
CA ALA A 165 -12.76 4.30 2.22
C ALA A 165 -12.17 5.40 1.33
N ALA A 166 -13.01 6.27 0.77
CA ALA A 166 -12.60 7.37 -0.10
C ALA A 166 -11.80 8.45 0.65
N LEU A 167 -12.17 8.76 1.91
CA LEU A 167 -11.45 9.70 2.76
C LEU A 167 -10.13 9.14 3.30
N SER A 168 -9.95 7.83 3.30
CA SER A 168 -8.66 7.20 3.58
C SER A 168 -7.73 7.26 2.37
N LYS A 169 -8.25 6.94 1.18
CA LYS A 169 -7.53 7.03 -0.10
C LYS A 169 -8.51 7.24 -1.24
N ASP A 170 -8.17 8.15 -2.17
CA ASP A 170 -9.08 8.55 -3.26
C ASP A 170 -9.61 7.37 -4.09
N ASN A 171 -8.79 6.33 -4.32
CA ASN A 171 -9.24 5.13 -5.02
C ASN A 171 -10.31 4.32 -4.26
N GLY A 172 -10.50 4.59 -2.96
CA GLY A 172 -11.55 3.98 -2.15
C GLY A 172 -12.96 4.29 -2.62
N ILE A 173 -13.14 5.33 -3.46
CA ILE A 173 -14.45 5.63 -4.04
C ILE A 173 -14.96 4.51 -4.97
N THR A 174 -14.08 3.69 -5.52
CA THR A 174 -14.47 2.53 -6.35
C THR A 174 -15.36 1.54 -5.59
N TRP A 175 -15.24 1.47 -4.27
CA TRP A 175 -16.11 0.67 -3.42
C TRP A 175 -17.59 1.12 -3.43
N ALA A 176 -17.91 2.28 -3.99
CA ALA A 176 -19.30 2.68 -4.17
C ALA A 176 -20.11 1.72 -5.07
N ILE A 177 -19.43 1.03 -5.99
CA ILE A 177 -20.06 0.16 -6.99
C ILE A 177 -19.91 -1.33 -6.64
N VAL A 178 -18.90 -1.70 -5.88
CA VAL A 178 -18.52 -3.10 -5.62
C VAL A 178 -19.55 -3.88 -4.79
N PRO A 179 -20.13 -3.36 -3.68
CA PRO A 179 -21.07 -4.11 -2.84
C PRO A 179 -22.29 -4.63 -3.59
N PRO A 180 -23.02 -3.84 -4.42
CA PRO A 180 -24.15 -4.37 -5.19
C PRO A 180 -23.74 -5.42 -6.23
N ILE A 181 -22.55 -5.32 -6.84
CA ILE A 181 -22.05 -6.32 -7.79
C ILE A 181 -21.79 -7.65 -7.08
N ILE A 182 -21.15 -7.63 -5.91
CA ILE A 182 -20.89 -8.85 -5.13
C ILE A 182 -22.21 -9.45 -4.61
N ALA A 183 -23.17 -8.62 -4.19
CA ALA A 183 -24.50 -9.10 -3.76
C ALA A 183 -25.24 -9.79 -4.91
N TYR A 184 -25.14 -9.25 -6.13
CA TYR A 184 -25.68 -9.87 -7.32
C TYR A 184 -24.97 -11.18 -7.67
N ALA A 185 -23.64 -11.23 -7.57
CA ALA A 185 -22.87 -12.47 -7.77
C ALA A 185 -23.38 -13.61 -6.89
N PHE A 186 -23.73 -13.30 -5.64
CA PHE A 186 -24.23 -14.29 -4.67
C PHE A 186 -25.76 -14.48 -4.68
N GLY A 187 -26.45 -13.98 -5.73
CA GLY A 187 -27.90 -14.15 -5.89
C GLY A 187 -28.75 -13.42 -4.85
N ARG A 188 -28.18 -12.41 -4.17
CA ARG A 188 -28.89 -11.61 -3.16
C ARG A 188 -29.54 -10.35 -3.73
N GLU A 189 -29.28 -10.07 -5.00
CA GLU A 189 -29.93 -9.01 -5.77
C GLU A 189 -30.37 -9.51 -7.14
N SER A 190 -31.49 -8.93 -7.64
CA SER A 190 -31.93 -9.10 -9.02
C SER A 190 -31.16 -8.18 -9.96
N GLY A 191 -31.23 -8.43 -11.27
CA GLY A 191 -30.60 -7.56 -12.27
C GLY A 191 -31.11 -6.12 -12.24
N HIS A 192 -32.43 -5.92 -12.02
CA HIS A 192 -33.01 -4.59 -11.88
C HIS A 192 -32.50 -3.86 -10.62
N SER A 193 -32.43 -4.56 -9.50
CA SER A 193 -31.87 -4.02 -8.26
C SER A 193 -30.38 -3.69 -8.40
N LEU A 194 -29.59 -4.54 -9.09
CA LEU A 194 -28.21 -4.29 -9.42
C LEU A 194 -28.05 -2.98 -10.20
N ALA A 195 -28.78 -2.84 -11.31
CA ALA A 195 -28.68 -1.65 -12.18
C ALA A 195 -28.98 -0.36 -11.38
N ARG A 196 -30.05 -0.36 -10.59
CA ARG A 196 -30.41 0.77 -9.72
C ARG A 196 -29.31 1.09 -8.70
N ASN A 197 -28.80 0.08 -7.98
CA ASN A 197 -27.86 0.30 -6.90
C ASN A 197 -26.45 0.62 -7.42
N VAL A 198 -26.05 0.08 -8.57
CA VAL A 198 -24.85 0.50 -9.29
C VAL A 198 -24.99 1.95 -9.77
N GLY A 199 -26.16 2.35 -10.28
CA GLY A 199 -26.45 3.74 -10.62
C GLY A 199 -26.31 4.70 -9.42
N ILE A 200 -26.81 4.30 -8.25
CA ILE A 200 -26.61 5.06 -6.99
C ILE A 200 -25.11 5.14 -6.66
N GLY A 201 -24.38 4.03 -6.77
CA GLY A 201 -22.94 4.01 -6.55
C GLY A 201 -22.18 4.96 -7.49
N PHE A 202 -22.54 5.01 -8.76
CA PHE A 202 -21.99 5.98 -9.72
C PHE A 202 -22.29 7.42 -9.32
N LEU A 203 -23.52 7.72 -8.88
CA LEU A 203 -23.86 9.07 -8.41
C LEU A 203 -23.03 9.48 -7.20
N ILE A 204 -22.80 8.56 -6.24
CA ILE A 204 -21.91 8.79 -5.09
C ILE A 204 -20.49 9.07 -5.57
N ALA A 205 -19.98 8.29 -6.51
CA ALA A 205 -18.65 8.45 -7.07
C ALA A 205 -18.49 9.79 -7.81
N ILE A 206 -19.47 10.15 -8.64
CA ILE A 206 -19.47 11.43 -9.37
C ILE A 206 -19.52 12.60 -8.38
N ALA A 207 -20.37 12.54 -7.36
CA ALA A 207 -20.46 13.59 -6.34
C ALA A 207 -19.13 13.76 -5.59
N TYR A 208 -18.48 12.65 -5.19
CA TYR A 208 -17.18 12.69 -4.56
C TYR A 208 -16.12 13.31 -5.46
N VAL A 209 -16.03 12.89 -6.74
CA VAL A 209 -15.07 13.42 -7.70
C VAL A 209 -15.33 14.90 -7.95
N ALA A 210 -16.60 15.33 -8.11
CA ALA A 210 -16.96 16.73 -8.28
C ALA A 210 -16.52 17.59 -7.10
N ILE A 211 -16.77 17.13 -5.86
CA ILE A 211 -16.29 17.81 -4.65
C ILE A 211 -14.77 17.87 -4.67
N ARG A 212 -14.11 16.77 -4.97
CA ARG A 212 -12.65 16.66 -5.01
C ARG A 212 -12.03 17.63 -6.01
N LEU A 213 -12.61 17.75 -7.20
CA LEU A 213 -12.15 18.69 -8.25
C LEU A 213 -12.43 20.15 -7.92
N SER A 214 -13.43 20.44 -7.09
CA SER A 214 -13.75 21.81 -6.65
C SER A 214 -12.84 22.33 -5.54
N LEU A 215 -12.06 21.43 -4.87
CA LEU A 215 -11.17 21.83 -3.80
C LEU A 215 -9.91 22.51 -4.36
N PRO A 216 -9.43 23.61 -3.71
CA PRO A 216 -8.16 24.23 -4.08
C PRO A 216 -7.02 23.22 -3.97
N HIS A 217 -6.05 23.31 -4.84
CA HIS A 217 -4.86 22.45 -4.90
C HIS A 217 -5.12 20.99 -5.31
N THR A 218 -6.26 20.66 -5.93
CA THR A 218 -6.47 19.33 -6.50
C THR A 218 -5.49 19.09 -7.65
N ILE A 219 -4.75 17.98 -7.59
CA ILE A 219 -3.72 17.68 -8.59
C ILE A 219 -4.33 17.14 -9.86
N ILE A 220 -4.28 17.92 -10.91
CA ILE A 220 -4.21 17.44 -12.29
C ILE A 220 -2.85 17.87 -12.91
N HIS A 221 -1.90 18.34 -12.09
CA HIS A 221 -0.71 19.03 -12.59
C HIS A 221 0.54 18.17 -12.79
N ASN A 222 0.46 16.85 -12.59
CA ASN A 222 1.60 16.00 -12.86
C ASN A 222 1.54 15.49 -14.31
N GLY A 223 2.23 16.18 -15.23
CA GLY A 223 2.28 15.82 -16.66
C GLY A 223 2.65 14.35 -16.87
N SER A 224 3.53 13.79 -16.03
CA SER A 224 3.91 12.38 -16.06
C SER A 224 2.73 11.42 -15.84
N HIS A 225 1.75 11.78 -15.01
CA HIS A 225 0.55 10.94 -14.83
C HIS A 225 -0.37 10.98 -16.05
N ILE A 226 -0.50 12.14 -16.71
CA ILE A 226 -1.30 12.27 -17.92
C ILE A 226 -0.67 11.45 -19.06
N GLU A 227 0.65 11.52 -19.23
CA GLU A 227 1.37 10.71 -20.22
C GLU A 227 1.20 9.21 -19.95
N GLN A 228 1.31 8.78 -18.67
CA GLN A 228 1.04 7.40 -18.29
C GLN A 228 -0.40 6.99 -18.57
N MET A 229 -1.38 7.85 -18.36
CA MET A 229 -2.79 7.60 -18.68
C MET A 229 -3.05 7.42 -20.16
N LEU A 230 -2.27 8.03 -21.03
CA LEU A 230 -2.43 7.96 -22.50
C LEU A 230 -1.63 6.82 -23.13
N SER A 231 -0.62 6.28 -22.47
CA SER A 231 0.25 5.23 -23.01
C SER A 231 -0.40 3.84 -22.99
N LEU A 232 -0.68 3.26 -24.15
CA LEU A 232 -1.21 1.89 -24.27
C LEU A 232 -0.23 0.84 -23.71
N GLY A 233 1.07 0.99 -23.95
CA GLY A 233 2.08 0.08 -23.43
C GLY A 233 2.11 0.06 -21.91
N SER A 234 1.97 1.23 -21.26
CA SER A 234 1.84 1.35 -19.81
C SER A 234 0.60 0.62 -19.28
N LYS A 235 -0.53 0.67 -20.01
CA LYS A 235 -1.77 -0.03 -19.62
C LYS A 235 -1.62 -1.55 -19.70
N ILE A 236 -1.06 -2.07 -20.78
CA ILE A 236 -0.81 -3.51 -20.93
C ILE A 236 0.11 -4.01 -19.82
N LYS A 237 1.21 -3.28 -19.55
CA LYS A 237 2.12 -3.58 -18.45
C LYS A 237 1.40 -3.52 -17.11
N GLY A 238 0.56 -2.48 -16.88
CA GLY A 238 -0.22 -2.32 -15.66
C GLY A 238 -1.17 -3.48 -15.39
N VAL A 239 -1.90 -3.94 -16.42
CA VAL A 239 -2.80 -5.10 -16.31
C VAL A 239 -2.01 -6.38 -16.02
N ALA A 240 -0.91 -6.64 -16.73
CA ALA A 240 -0.10 -7.83 -16.55
C ALA A 240 0.51 -7.89 -15.13
N THR A 241 1.04 -6.78 -14.65
CA THR A 241 1.60 -6.68 -13.29
C THR A 241 0.51 -6.82 -12.22
N TRP A 242 -0.66 -6.21 -12.43
CA TRP A 242 -1.80 -6.36 -11.52
C TRP A 242 -2.24 -7.82 -11.38
N ILE A 243 -2.41 -8.53 -12.50
CA ILE A 243 -2.73 -9.96 -12.51
C ILE A 243 -1.66 -10.75 -11.75
N GLY A 244 -0.38 -10.49 -12.05
CA GLY A 244 0.73 -11.13 -11.35
C GLY A 244 0.68 -10.90 -9.84
N TYR A 245 0.64 -9.65 -9.41
CA TYR A 245 0.64 -9.27 -7.99
C TYR A 245 -0.52 -9.84 -7.19
N THR A 246 -1.72 -9.94 -7.79
CA THR A 246 -2.91 -10.40 -7.09
C THR A 246 -3.09 -11.91 -7.05
N TRP A 247 -2.50 -12.66 -8.00
CA TRP A 247 -2.77 -14.09 -8.14
C TRP A 247 -1.56 -14.99 -7.89
N ILE A 248 -0.35 -14.52 -8.19
CA ILE A 248 0.85 -15.35 -8.21
C ILE A 248 1.78 -14.94 -7.07
N ALA A 249 2.17 -15.89 -6.24
CA ALA A 249 3.19 -15.68 -5.22
C ALA A 249 4.59 -15.79 -5.84
N ALA A 250 5.02 -14.72 -6.53
CA ALA A 250 6.34 -14.64 -7.15
C ALA A 250 7.20 -13.55 -6.50
N ASP A 251 8.49 -13.67 -6.63
CA ASP A 251 9.45 -12.65 -6.16
C ASP A 251 9.48 -11.44 -7.10
N TYR A 252 8.66 -10.46 -6.81
CA TYR A 252 8.50 -9.26 -7.63
C TYR A 252 9.68 -8.29 -7.56
N ILE A 253 10.61 -8.46 -6.64
CA ILE A 253 11.81 -7.64 -6.54
C ILE A 253 12.63 -7.74 -7.84
N CYS A 254 12.64 -8.89 -8.47
CA CYS A 254 13.35 -9.07 -9.75
C CYS A 254 12.83 -8.19 -10.90
N LEU A 255 11.59 -7.68 -10.79
CA LEU A 255 11.00 -6.76 -11.77
C LEU A 255 11.37 -5.30 -11.52
N MET A 256 12.05 -5.01 -10.42
CA MET A 256 12.50 -3.69 -10.04
C MET A 256 13.95 -3.47 -10.53
N HIS A 257 14.33 -2.20 -10.68
CA HIS A 257 15.71 -1.87 -11.03
C HIS A 257 16.63 -2.08 -9.83
N GLU A 258 17.13 -3.30 -9.70
CA GLU A 258 18.10 -3.66 -8.70
C GLU A 258 19.26 -4.41 -9.34
N PRO A 259 20.54 -4.09 -9.00
CA PRO A 259 21.71 -4.78 -9.54
C PRO A 259 21.72 -6.30 -9.28
N SER A 260 21.04 -6.71 -8.21
CA SER A 260 21.00 -8.11 -7.74
C SER A 260 19.74 -8.86 -8.17
N ARG A 261 19.20 -8.61 -9.36
CA ARG A 261 18.00 -9.30 -9.87
C ARG A 261 18.18 -10.82 -9.87
N ASN A 262 17.35 -11.50 -9.10
CA ASN A 262 17.33 -12.95 -9.08
C ASN A 262 16.19 -13.50 -9.93
N ILE A 263 16.37 -13.50 -11.25
CA ILE A 263 15.39 -14.03 -12.21
C ILE A 263 15.09 -15.50 -11.93
N THR A 264 16.09 -16.28 -11.51
CA THR A 264 15.89 -17.69 -11.17
C THR A 264 14.92 -17.86 -10.01
N PHE A 265 15.04 -17.05 -8.95
CA PHE A 265 14.14 -17.10 -7.82
C PHE A 265 12.72 -16.64 -8.20
N PHE A 266 12.59 -15.61 -9.03
CA PHE A 266 11.29 -15.21 -9.58
C PHE A 266 10.62 -16.34 -10.39
N LEU A 267 11.34 -16.94 -11.34
CA LEU A 267 10.80 -18.02 -12.16
C LEU A 267 10.43 -19.25 -11.31
N LEU A 268 11.26 -19.62 -10.34
CA LEU A 268 11.00 -20.73 -9.43
C LEU A 268 9.72 -20.47 -8.61
N THR A 269 9.61 -19.30 -7.98
CA THR A 269 8.46 -18.98 -7.14
C THR A 269 7.18 -18.83 -7.97
N ALA A 270 7.25 -18.23 -9.16
CA ALA A 270 6.15 -18.20 -10.10
C ALA A 270 5.72 -19.62 -10.53
N PHE A 271 6.67 -20.47 -10.89
CA PHE A 271 6.41 -21.85 -11.30
C PHE A 271 5.77 -22.69 -10.18
N LEU A 272 6.18 -22.53 -8.93
CA LEU A 272 5.64 -23.27 -7.79
C LEU A 272 4.24 -22.78 -7.36
N SER A 273 3.95 -21.47 -7.49
CA SER A 273 2.69 -20.88 -7.05
C SER A 273 1.60 -20.88 -8.13
N ALA A 274 1.95 -20.68 -9.40
CA ALA A 274 1.01 -20.61 -10.51
C ALA A 274 0.11 -21.86 -10.66
N PRO A 275 0.58 -23.11 -10.45
CA PRO A 275 -0.26 -24.30 -10.61
C PRO A 275 -1.52 -24.29 -9.76
N PHE A 276 -1.49 -23.73 -8.55
CA PHE A 276 -2.69 -23.57 -7.72
C PHE A 276 -3.74 -22.69 -8.41
N VAL A 277 -3.33 -21.53 -8.87
CA VAL A 277 -4.20 -20.54 -9.51
C VAL A 277 -4.73 -21.08 -10.85
N VAL A 278 -3.84 -21.60 -11.67
CA VAL A 278 -4.17 -22.21 -12.98
C VAL A 278 -5.16 -23.33 -12.81
N TYR A 279 -4.94 -24.24 -11.83
CA TYR A 279 -5.86 -25.32 -11.55
C TYR A 279 -7.24 -24.82 -11.14
N CYS A 280 -7.32 -23.78 -10.30
CA CYS A 280 -8.59 -23.17 -9.88
C CYS A 280 -9.36 -22.60 -11.09
N PHE A 281 -8.68 -21.90 -11.99
CA PHE A 281 -9.32 -21.21 -13.13
C PHE A 281 -9.68 -22.18 -14.27
N PHE A 282 -8.78 -23.03 -14.68
CA PHE A 282 -8.95 -23.81 -15.94
C PHE A 282 -9.66 -25.14 -15.80
N ARG A 283 -9.89 -25.63 -14.59
CA ARG A 283 -10.50 -26.95 -14.39
C ARG A 283 -11.94 -27.07 -14.90
N LYS A 284 -12.70 -26.00 -14.89
CA LYS A 284 -14.05 -25.95 -15.41
C LYS A 284 -14.23 -24.65 -16.19
N SER A 285 -13.91 -24.67 -17.46
CA SER A 285 -14.06 -23.50 -18.35
C SER A 285 -15.46 -22.89 -18.31
N LEU A 286 -16.52 -23.71 -18.13
CA LEU A 286 -17.90 -23.25 -17.99
C LEU A 286 -18.15 -22.37 -16.76
N ILE A 287 -17.34 -22.50 -15.68
CA ILE A 287 -17.48 -21.64 -14.50
C ILE A 287 -17.05 -20.20 -14.82
N LEU A 288 -16.05 -20.02 -15.68
CA LEU A 288 -15.58 -18.70 -16.09
C LEU A 288 -16.67 -17.87 -16.79
N ALA A 289 -17.58 -18.55 -17.52
CA ALA A 289 -18.72 -17.91 -18.15
C ALA A 289 -19.95 -17.80 -17.22
N SER A 290 -19.85 -18.26 -15.97
CA SER A 290 -20.96 -18.14 -15.04
C SER A 290 -21.24 -16.68 -14.66
N LYS A 291 -22.51 -16.34 -14.48
CA LYS A 291 -22.96 -15.03 -14.00
C LYS A 291 -22.21 -14.57 -12.73
N THR A 292 -22.01 -15.49 -11.79
CA THR A 292 -21.31 -15.24 -10.53
C THR A 292 -19.85 -14.84 -10.79
N MET A 293 -19.14 -15.61 -11.63
CA MET A 293 -17.75 -15.35 -11.92
C MET A 293 -17.56 -14.02 -12.67
N LEU A 294 -18.41 -13.75 -13.68
CA LEU A 294 -18.35 -12.49 -14.41
C LEU A 294 -18.59 -11.29 -13.49
N ALA A 295 -19.55 -11.38 -12.58
CA ALA A 295 -19.81 -10.31 -11.61
C ALA A 295 -18.64 -10.13 -10.63
N LEU A 296 -18.04 -11.21 -10.12
CA LEU A 296 -16.87 -11.12 -9.24
C LEU A 296 -15.65 -10.54 -9.97
N MET A 297 -15.41 -10.92 -11.22
CA MET A 297 -14.34 -10.33 -12.05
C MET A 297 -14.59 -8.84 -12.31
N ALA A 298 -15.84 -8.46 -12.60
CA ALA A 298 -16.20 -7.05 -12.73
C ALA A 298 -15.93 -6.27 -11.44
N ALA A 299 -16.30 -6.80 -10.27
CA ALA A 299 -15.99 -6.20 -8.97
C ALA A 299 -14.47 -6.03 -8.76
N MET A 300 -13.67 -7.04 -9.13
CA MET A 300 -12.21 -6.99 -9.04
C MET A 300 -11.63 -5.90 -9.96
N ILE A 301 -12.09 -5.79 -11.21
CA ILE A 301 -11.66 -4.76 -12.14
C ILE A 301 -12.03 -3.37 -11.62
N VAL A 302 -13.24 -3.20 -11.09
CA VAL A 302 -13.69 -1.92 -10.52
C VAL A 302 -12.79 -1.49 -9.37
N THR A 303 -12.42 -2.39 -8.45
CA THR A 303 -11.51 -2.03 -7.34
C THR A 303 -10.12 -1.61 -7.79
N ALA A 304 -9.63 -2.13 -8.92
CA ALA A 304 -8.33 -1.81 -9.47
C ALA A 304 -8.34 -0.62 -10.44
N SER A 305 -9.53 -0.21 -10.95
CA SER A 305 -9.67 0.69 -12.10
C SER A 305 -8.92 2.01 -11.94
N ALA A 306 -9.02 2.67 -10.78
CA ALA A 306 -8.34 3.93 -10.54
C ALA A 306 -6.81 3.80 -10.66
N ASN A 307 -6.25 2.72 -10.14
CA ASN A 307 -4.80 2.46 -10.18
C ASN A 307 -4.34 1.98 -11.56
N LEU A 308 -5.17 1.21 -12.27
CA LEU A 308 -4.89 0.80 -13.65
C LEU A 308 -4.85 1.99 -14.62
N LEU A 309 -5.58 3.06 -14.32
CA LEU A 309 -5.53 4.29 -15.11
C LEU A 309 -4.21 5.06 -14.95
N ILE A 310 -3.57 5.01 -13.80
CA ILE A 310 -2.33 5.78 -13.49
C ILE A 310 -1.12 4.85 -13.54
N SER A 311 -0.85 4.18 -12.44
CA SER A 311 0.25 3.21 -12.34
C SER A 311 -0.09 2.09 -11.38
N MET A 312 0.30 0.87 -11.72
CA MET A 312 0.09 -0.32 -10.90
C MET A 312 1.38 -0.69 -10.18
N SER A 313 1.41 -0.49 -8.88
CA SER A 313 2.43 -1.01 -7.97
C SER A 313 1.89 -2.18 -7.14
N ILE A 314 2.77 -2.89 -6.44
CA ILE A 314 2.37 -3.95 -5.54
C ILE A 314 1.47 -3.42 -4.40
N MET A 315 1.76 -2.24 -3.86
CA MET A 315 0.91 -1.55 -2.89
C MET A 315 -0.48 -1.25 -3.46
N ASN A 316 -0.55 -0.76 -4.69
CA ASN A 316 -1.80 -0.40 -5.36
C ASN A 316 -2.65 -1.63 -5.73
N ALA A 317 -2.03 -2.78 -5.97
CA ALA A 317 -2.74 -4.03 -6.24
C ALA A 317 -3.51 -4.57 -5.02
N TYR A 318 -3.12 -4.17 -3.80
CA TYR A 318 -3.79 -4.54 -2.56
C TYR A 318 -5.29 -4.19 -2.54
N CYS A 319 -5.72 -3.13 -3.22
CA CYS A 319 -7.14 -2.71 -3.27
C CYS A 319 -8.07 -3.80 -3.82
N SER A 320 -7.60 -4.65 -4.73
CA SER A 320 -8.37 -5.73 -5.35
C SER A 320 -8.17 -7.11 -4.68
N LEU A 321 -7.19 -7.23 -3.77
CA LEU A 321 -6.80 -8.52 -3.21
C LEU A 321 -7.94 -9.22 -2.45
N GLY A 322 -8.78 -8.47 -1.72
CA GLY A 322 -9.93 -9.04 -1.00
C GLY A 322 -10.95 -9.68 -1.94
N VAL A 323 -11.24 -9.03 -3.07
CA VAL A 323 -12.14 -9.57 -4.09
C VAL A 323 -11.48 -10.78 -4.79
N SER A 324 -10.18 -10.71 -5.06
CA SER A 324 -9.41 -11.84 -5.61
C SER A 324 -9.47 -13.08 -4.71
N ALA A 325 -9.33 -12.88 -3.40
CA ALA A 325 -9.46 -13.95 -2.43
C ALA A 325 -10.88 -14.58 -2.41
N ILE A 326 -11.92 -13.75 -2.55
CA ILE A 326 -13.31 -14.23 -2.69
C ILE A 326 -13.47 -15.05 -3.97
N ILE A 327 -12.85 -14.64 -5.08
CA ILE A 327 -12.85 -15.39 -6.34
C ILE A 327 -12.17 -16.75 -6.16
N ILE A 328 -10.99 -16.80 -5.53
CA ILE A 328 -10.30 -18.06 -5.21
C ILE A 328 -11.21 -18.96 -4.37
N GLY A 329 -11.85 -18.42 -3.33
CA GLY A 329 -12.81 -19.17 -2.51
C GLY A 329 -13.95 -19.74 -3.35
N TYR A 330 -14.54 -18.95 -4.25
CA TYR A 330 -15.60 -19.40 -5.14
C TYR A 330 -15.12 -20.52 -6.08
N LEU A 331 -13.97 -20.36 -6.74
CA LEU A 331 -13.40 -21.38 -7.62
C LEU A 331 -13.07 -22.68 -6.88
N VAL A 332 -12.53 -22.60 -5.68
CA VAL A 332 -12.27 -23.76 -4.82
C VAL A 332 -13.60 -24.45 -4.42
N ASN A 333 -14.63 -23.67 -4.08
CA ASN A 333 -15.95 -24.20 -3.71
C ASN A 333 -16.56 -25.03 -4.83
N GLU A 334 -16.48 -24.55 -6.06
CA GLU A 334 -16.99 -25.22 -7.26
C GLU A 334 -16.18 -26.50 -7.62
N ASN A 335 -14.89 -26.54 -7.24
CA ASN A 335 -13.97 -27.64 -7.51
C ASN A 335 -13.84 -28.67 -6.36
N CYS A 336 -14.65 -28.60 -5.32
CA CYS A 336 -14.54 -29.42 -4.09
C CYS A 336 -14.48 -30.95 -4.28
N LYS A 337 -14.86 -31.46 -5.44
CA LYS A 337 -14.78 -32.93 -5.69
C LYS A 337 -13.35 -33.50 -5.69
N ARG A 338 -12.31 -32.62 -5.76
CA ARG A 338 -10.88 -33.01 -5.73
C ARG A 338 -10.12 -32.28 -4.61
N GLU A 339 -10.64 -32.34 -3.45
CA GLU A 339 -10.13 -31.68 -2.25
C GLU A 339 -8.65 -31.98 -2.00
N LYS A 340 -8.19 -33.22 -2.19
CA LYS A 340 -6.77 -33.57 -2.01
C LYS A 340 -5.82 -32.81 -2.92
N THR A 341 -6.13 -32.72 -4.22
CA THR A 341 -5.29 -31.99 -5.18
C THR A 341 -5.24 -30.49 -4.84
N ILE A 342 -6.39 -29.90 -4.53
CA ILE A 342 -6.45 -28.48 -4.14
C ILE A 342 -5.62 -28.23 -2.89
N ARG A 343 -5.68 -29.09 -1.88
CA ARG A 343 -4.88 -28.96 -0.64
C ARG A 343 -3.38 -29.03 -0.92
N ILE A 344 -2.94 -29.96 -1.77
CA ILE A 344 -1.52 -30.10 -2.13
C ILE A 344 -1.02 -28.84 -2.86
N LEU A 345 -1.76 -28.39 -3.90
CA LEU A 345 -1.38 -27.21 -4.65
C LEU A 345 -1.42 -25.94 -3.81
N PHE A 346 -2.42 -25.81 -2.93
CA PHE A 346 -2.49 -24.68 -2.01
C PHE A 346 -1.37 -24.70 -0.96
N PHE A 347 -0.97 -25.87 -0.50
CA PHE A 347 0.18 -26.01 0.42
C PHE A 347 1.48 -25.57 -0.25
N LEU A 348 1.70 -25.93 -1.52
CA LEU A 348 2.83 -25.41 -2.31
C LEU A 348 2.75 -23.90 -2.44
N TYR A 349 1.58 -23.34 -2.73
CA TYR A 349 1.37 -21.91 -2.76
C TYR A 349 1.74 -21.23 -1.43
N ILE A 350 1.30 -21.80 -0.30
CA ILE A 350 1.62 -21.26 1.05
C ILE A 350 3.13 -21.21 1.27
N ILE A 351 3.83 -22.31 1.03
CA ILE A 351 5.30 -22.36 1.22
C ILE A 351 5.98 -21.33 0.35
N THR A 352 5.58 -21.22 -0.91
CA THR A 352 6.14 -20.25 -1.85
C THR A 352 5.86 -18.83 -1.41
N ALA A 353 4.62 -18.52 -1.01
CA ALA A 353 4.26 -17.19 -0.53
C ALA A 353 5.08 -16.80 0.70
N LEU A 354 5.20 -17.68 1.70
CA LEU A 354 6.00 -17.41 2.90
C LEU A 354 7.49 -17.22 2.59
N ALA A 355 8.05 -17.96 1.62
CA ALA A 355 9.44 -17.76 1.19
C ALA A 355 9.64 -16.41 0.51
N VAL A 356 8.70 -16.00 -0.34
CA VAL A 356 8.70 -14.68 -0.99
C VAL A 356 8.51 -13.57 0.05
N ASP A 357 7.56 -13.71 0.97
CA ASP A 357 7.32 -12.72 2.03
C ASP A 357 8.55 -12.53 2.93
N ALA A 358 9.25 -13.61 3.26
CA ALA A 358 10.49 -13.54 4.02
C ALA A 358 11.60 -12.82 3.25
N HIS A 359 11.72 -13.05 1.94
CA HIS A 359 12.68 -12.34 1.11
C HIS A 359 12.33 -10.85 0.95
N HIS A 360 11.06 -10.53 0.71
CA HIS A 360 10.58 -9.16 0.65
C HIS A 360 10.79 -8.42 1.98
N TRP A 361 10.49 -9.09 3.10
CA TRP A 361 10.77 -8.54 4.43
C TRP A 361 12.26 -8.26 4.63
N TYR A 362 13.13 -9.22 4.31
CA TYR A 362 14.57 -9.05 4.44
C TYR A 362 15.09 -7.85 3.64
N LYS A 363 14.61 -7.70 2.42
CA LYS A 363 14.96 -6.56 1.55
C LYS A 363 14.47 -5.24 2.12
N SER A 364 13.18 -5.15 2.51
CA SER A 364 12.62 -3.95 3.13
C SER A 364 13.36 -3.56 4.41
N TRP A 365 13.61 -4.52 5.27
CA TRP A 365 14.39 -4.31 6.49
C TRP A 365 15.78 -3.77 6.18
N LYS A 366 16.54 -4.44 5.30
CA LYS A 366 17.90 -4.06 4.95
C LYS A 366 17.98 -2.67 4.34
N THR A 367 17.08 -2.33 3.41
CA THR A 367 17.08 -1.03 2.74
C THR A 367 16.54 0.11 3.60
N SER A 368 15.86 -0.20 4.70
CA SER A 368 15.39 0.81 5.66
C SER A 368 16.47 1.26 6.66
N LEU A 369 17.50 0.43 6.91
CA LEU A 369 18.53 0.74 7.91
C LEU A 369 19.30 2.05 7.63
N PRO A 370 19.65 2.41 6.39
CA PRO A 370 20.32 3.67 6.08
C PRO A 370 19.56 4.91 6.56
N ALA A 371 18.23 4.88 6.60
CA ALA A 371 17.42 6.00 7.08
C ALA A 371 17.88 6.50 8.46
N ARG A 372 18.11 5.57 9.38
CA ARG A 372 18.59 5.89 10.74
C ARG A 372 20.07 6.25 10.77
N THR A 373 20.92 5.44 10.13
CA THR A 373 22.38 5.62 10.18
C THR A 373 22.79 6.97 9.58
N VAL A 374 22.23 7.30 8.42
CA VAL A 374 22.49 8.59 7.75
C VAL A 374 21.96 9.76 8.58
N ALA A 375 20.75 9.61 9.13
CA ALA A 375 20.19 10.67 9.97
C ALA A 375 21.04 10.93 11.21
N GLU A 376 21.45 9.89 11.94
CA GLU A 376 22.31 10.02 13.12
C GLU A 376 23.68 10.64 12.75
N GLU A 377 24.27 10.26 11.62
CA GLU A 377 25.52 10.80 11.11
C GLU A 377 25.40 12.30 10.77
N ILE A 378 24.36 12.69 10.02
CA ILE A 378 24.12 14.10 9.64
C ILE A 378 23.85 14.95 10.88
N ILE A 379 23.05 14.45 11.82
CA ILE A 379 22.78 15.13 13.11
C ILE A 379 24.08 15.37 13.87
N ALA A 380 24.93 14.33 14.01
CA ALA A 380 26.20 14.42 14.69
C ALA A 380 27.15 15.44 14.01
N LYS A 381 27.26 15.39 12.68
CA LYS A 381 28.08 16.33 11.90
C LYS A 381 27.53 17.77 11.95
N THR A 382 26.21 17.93 12.08
CA THR A 382 25.60 19.23 12.27
C THR A 382 25.94 19.83 13.65
N GLY A 383 26.07 19.02 14.69
CA GLY A 383 26.59 19.38 16.02
C GLY A 383 25.74 20.38 16.81
N LYS A 384 25.29 21.48 16.22
CA LYS A 384 24.44 22.51 16.88
C LYS A 384 23.07 22.57 16.18
N PRO A 385 22.00 22.83 16.93
CA PRO A 385 20.67 23.08 16.33
C PRO A 385 20.76 24.20 15.29
N VAL A 386 20.03 24.02 14.21
CA VAL A 386 19.87 24.98 13.10
C VAL A 386 18.40 25.13 12.77
N ASP A 387 17.94 26.34 12.47
CA ASP A 387 16.52 26.58 12.17
C ASP A 387 16.20 26.27 10.70
N ASN A 388 17.10 26.63 9.78
CA ASN A 388 16.86 26.52 8.34
C ASN A 388 17.95 25.69 7.67
N VAL A 389 17.55 24.61 7.01
CA VAL A 389 18.46 23.67 6.35
C VAL A 389 18.09 23.52 4.87
N TYR A 390 19.10 23.49 4.02
CA TYR A 390 18.96 23.09 2.63
C TYR A 390 19.51 21.68 2.45
N CYS A 391 18.74 20.77 1.85
CA CYS A 391 19.14 19.37 1.67
C CYS A 391 19.44 19.10 0.19
N ILE A 392 20.64 18.65 -0.14
CA ILE A 392 21.03 18.19 -1.48
C ILE A 392 21.02 16.66 -1.45
N LEU A 393 20.09 16.08 -2.18
CA LEU A 393 19.94 14.63 -2.32
C LEU A 393 20.63 14.18 -3.61
N ILE A 394 21.61 13.29 -3.50
CA ILE A 394 22.34 12.74 -4.65
C ILE A 394 21.69 11.42 -5.05
N HIS A 395 20.90 11.46 -6.11
CA HIS A 395 20.15 10.31 -6.61
C HIS A 395 21.00 9.47 -7.58
N LYS A 396 20.93 8.16 -7.41
CA LYS A 396 21.55 7.21 -8.34
C LYS A 396 20.60 6.91 -9.49
N GLU A 397 20.98 7.27 -10.70
CA GLU A 397 20.13 7.18 -11.90
C GLU A 397 19.53 5.79 -12.17
N GLU A 398 20.25 4.74 -11.79
CA GLU A 398 19.79 3.36 -11.96
C GLU A 398 18.82 2.87 -10.88
N SER A 399 18.62 3.65 -9.81
CA SER A 399 17.75 3.28 -8.71
C SER A 399 16.30 3.63 -9.04
N LYS A 400 15.41 2.65 -8.95
CA LYS A 400 13.98 2.92 -8.93
C LYS A 400 13.46 2.62 -7.54
N PHE A 401 12.78 3.60 -6.95
CA PHE A 401 12.09 3.44 -5.70
C PHE A 401 11.09 2.28 -5.74
N SER A 402 11.15 1.46 -4.72
CA SER A 402 10.11 0.49 -4.39
C SER A 402 10.11 0.25 -2.89
N SER A 403 9.00 -0.25 -2.35
CA SER A 403 8.90 -0.63 -0.93
C SER A 403 9.95 -1.66 -0.48
N PHE A 404 10.70 -2.27 -1.41
CA PHE A 404 11.70 -3.31 -1.14
C PHE A 404 13.12 -2.88 -1.45
N CYS A 405 13.30 -1.78 -2.17
CA CYS A 405 14.59 -1.28 -2.63
C CYS A 405 14.53 0.24 -2.58
N VAL A 406 15.00 0.81 -1.48
CA VAL A 406 14.99 2.25 -1.26
C VAL A 406 16.41 2.78 -1.36
N PRO A 407 16.72 3.67 -2.30
CA PRO A 407 18.01 4.36 -2.36
C PRO A 407 18.26 5.19 -1.10
N VAL A 408 19.51 5.44 -0.78
CA VAL A 408 19.90 6.11 0.47
C VAL A 408 19.34 7.53 0.57
N ASP A 409 19.35 8.27 -0.54
CA ASP A 409 18.77 9.61 -0.65
C ASP A 409 17.26 9.63 -0.37
N GLU A 410 16.55 8.64 -0.86
CA GLU A 410 15.11 8.48 -0.62
C GLU A 410 14.81 7.92 0.78
N ALA A 411 15.72 7.10 1.35
CA ALA A 411 15.50 6.52 2.67
C ALA A 411 15.34 7.55 3.79
N VAL A 412 15.95 8.72 3.64
CA VAL A 412 15.86 9.84 4.61
C VAL A 412 14.70 10.78 4.36
N GLY A 413 13.95 10.61 3.25
CA GLY A 413 12.74 11.34 2.91
C GLY A 413 12.85 12.86 3.07
N TRP A 414 13.51 13.53 2.15
CA TRP A 414 13.66 15.01 2.12
C TRP A 414 14.12 15.63 3.46
N GLY A 415 14.82 14.89 4.28
CA GLY A 415 15.28 15.34 5.60
C GLY A 415 14.34 14.99 6.76
N GLY A 416 13.19 14.37 6.52
CA GLY A 416 12.24 14.00 7.55
C GLY A 416 12.83 13.03 8.60
N ALA A 417 13.72 12.13 8.17
CA ALA A 417 14.43 11.23 9.09
C ALA A 417 15.26 12.00 10.13
N MET A 418 15.98 13.06 9.73
CA MET A 418 16.77 13.86 10.66
C MET A 418 15.91 14.57 11.70
N ILE A 419 14.74 15.08 11.29
CA ILE A 419 13.77 15.68 12.22
C ILE A 419 13.32 14.66 13.27
N HIS A 420 12.96 13.47 12.82
CA HIS A 420 12.51 12.42 13.72
C HIS A 420 13.61 11.98 14.70
N TYR A 421 14.80 11.63 14.20
CA TYR A 421 15.87 11.08 15.02
C TYR A 421 16.54 12.11 15.95
N ASN A 422 16.36 13.42 15.73
CA ASN A 422 16.74 14.43 16.72
C ASN A 422 15.62 14.79 17.71
N GLY A 423 14.53 14.05 17.70
CA GLY A 423 13.41 14.22 18.63
C GLY A 423 12.52 15.44 18.31
N TYR A 424 12.40 15.81 17.04
CA TYR A 424 11.59 16.94 16.56
C TYR A 424 12.03 18.31 17.10
N LYS A 425 13.30 18.48 17.41
CA LYS A 425 13.83 19.72 18.00
C LYS A 425 14.17 20.76 16.95
N TRP A 426 14.65 20.33 15.79
CA TRP A 426 15.12 21.16 14.67
C TRP A 426 15.26 20.29 13.41
N PRO A 427 15.38 20.87 12.19
CA PRO A 427 15.15 22.26 11.85
C PRO A 427 13.65 22.61 11.80
N LYS A 428 13.35 23.90 11.74
CA LYS A 428 11.97 24.40 11.52
C LYS A 428 11.59 24.41 10.05
N GLU A 429 12.59 24.60 9.17
CA GLU A 429 12.42 24.63 7.73
C GLU A 429 13.47 23.77 7.04
N ILE A 430 13.02 22.89 6.15
CA ILE A 430 13.88 22.15 5.22
C ILE A 430 13.38 22.45 3.80
N LYS A 431 14.34 22.85 2.94
CA LYS A 431 14.15 22.85 1.50
C LYS A 431 15.12 21.86 0.89
N ASP A 432 14.69 21.15 -0.12
CA ASP A 432 15.50 20.13 -0.76
C ASP A 432 15.66 20.35 -2.26
N THR A 433 16.66 19.72 -2.82
CA THR A 433 16.86 19.52 -4.24
C THR A 433 17.51 18.18 -4.48
N THR A 434 17.15 17.54 -5.59
CA THR A 434 17.74 16.28 -6.00
C THR A 434 18.61 16.52 -7.24
N ILE A 435 19.82 15.98 -7.23
CA ILE A 435 20.74 15.96 -8.37
C ILE A 435 21.14 14.52 -8.68
N ASN A 436 21.40 14.21 -9.95
CA ASN A 436 21.86 12.89 -10.32
C ASN A 436 23.33 12.69 -9.89
N SER A 437 23.68 11.46 -9.58
CA SER A 437 25.06 11.12 -9.15
C SER A 437 26.12 11.42 -10.21
N SER A 438 25.76 11.33 -11.50
CA SER A 438 26.61 11.77 -12.63
C SER A 438 26.96 13.25 -12.57
N ASP A 439 26.08 14.09 -12.05
CA ASP A 439 26.20 15.54 -12.00
C ASP A 439 26.74 16.05 -10.65
N ALA A 440 26.88 15.16 -9.67
CA ALA A 440 27.24 15.50 -8.29
C ALA A 440 28.74 15.81 -8.13
N THR A 441 29.24 16.78 -8.88
CA THR A 441 30.63 17.28 -8.73
C THR A 441 30.75 18.23 -7.53
N LYS A 442 31.95 18.35 -6.96
CA LYS A 442 32.24 19.30 -5.88
C LYS A 442 31.88 20.74 -6.25
N GLU A 443 32.06 21.10 -7.53
CA GLU A 443 31.72 22.41 -8.06
C GLU A 443 30.21 22.63 -8.07
N ILE A 444 29.41 21.69 -8.58
CA ILE A 444 27.95 21.80 -8.63
C ILE A 444 27.36 21.85 -7.21
N ILE A 445 27.82 20.95 -6.33
CA ILE A 445 27.41 20.95 -4.91
C ILE A 445 27.77 22.28 -4.25
N GLY A 446 28.99 22.79 -4.49
CA GLY A 446 29.45 24.08 -3.98
C GLY A 446 28.63 25.28 -4.46
N ASN A 447 28.21 25.27 -5.72
CA ASN A 447 27.37 26.31 -6.31
C ASN A 447 25.95 26.30 -5.72
N ILE A 448 25.33 25.10 -5.57
CA ILE A 448 24.02 24.95 -4.93
C ILE A 448 24.09 25.41 -3.47
N ALA A 449 25.09 24.94 -2.72
CA ALA A 449 25.29 25.34 -1.34
C ALA A 449 25.52 26.86 -1.20
N GLY A 450 26.29 27.48 -2.12
CA GLY A 450 26.49 28.92 -2.15
C GLY A 450 25.20 29.68 -2.33
N LYS A 451 24.36 29.26 -3.25
CA LYS A 451 23.04 29.86 -3.45
C LYS A 451 22.16 29.67 -2.19
N ALA A 452 22.11 28.49 -1.61
CA ALA A 452 21.36 28.23 -0.39
C ALA A 452 21.80 29.16 0.78
N PHE A 453 23.11 29.36 0.96
CA PHE A 453 23.63 30.30 1.97
C PHE A 453 23.27 31.77 1.69
N ASN A 454 23.20 32.18 0.42
CA ASN A 454 22.74 33.51 0.02
C ASN A 454 21.24 33.68 0.25
N ASP A 455 20.45 32.62 0.07
CA ASP A 455 19.01 32.57 0.33
C ASP A 455 18.66 32.50 1.84
N GLY A 456 19.68 32.49 2.73
CA GLY A 456 19.50 32.56 4.18
C GLY A 456 19.53 31.24 4.94
N TYR A 457 19.83 30.11 4.27
CA TYR A 457 20.00 28.82 4.96
C TYR A 457 21.30 28.83 5.76
N GLU A 458 21.24 28.29 6.98
CA GLU A 458 22.38 28.24 7.90
C GLU A 458 23.30 27.06 7.63
N CYS A 459 22.72 25.97 7.13
CA CYS A 459 23.36 24.69 6.93
C CYS A 459 22.89 24.03 5.64
N VAL A 460 23.81 23.33 4.97
CA VAL A 460 23.49 22.48 3.81
C VAL A 460 23.88 21.05 4.14
N TRP A 461 22.92 20.16 4.06
CA TRP A 461 23.13 18.70 4.12
C TRP A 461 23.30 18.16 2.72
N VAL A 462 24.30 17.33 2.52
CA VAL A 462 24.53 16.61 1.26
C VAL A 462 24.46 15.12 1.58
N ILE A 463 23.53 14.41 0.94
CA ILE A 463 23.23 13.01 1.24
C ILE A 463 23.30 12.18 -0.03
N GLY A 464 24.15 11.14 -0.02
CA GLY A 464 24.30 10.21 -1.13
C GLY A 464 24.82 8.85 -0.67
N GLU A 465 24.93 7.89 -1.59
CA GLU A 465 25.36 6.51 -1.26
C GLU A 465 26.76 6.45 -0.62
N ASN A 466 27.68 7.31 -1.06
CA ASN A 466 29.10 7.19 -0.72
C ASN A 466 29.60 8.28 0.22
N GLU A 467 28.86 9.36 0.41
CA GLU A 467 29.34 10.51 1.16
C GLU A 467 28.17 11.33 1.74
N ASN A 468 28.18 11.46 3.06
CA ASN A 468 27.26 12.36 3.75
C ASN A 468 28.06 13.56 4.27
N MET A 469 27.72 14.76 3.87
CA MET A 469 28.43 15.98 4.26
C MET A 469 27.50 17.01 4.88
N VAL A 470 28.08 17.82 5.75
CA VAL A 470 27.43 19.00 6.31
C VAL A 470 28.30 20.21 6.00
N LEU A 471 27.74 21.15 5.25
CA LEU A 471 28.41 22.40 4.88
C LEU A 471 27.79 23.55 5.68
N ARG A 472 28.63 24.43 6.22
CA ARG A 472 28.20 25.60 6.98
C ARG A 472 28.68 26.88 6.31
N LYS A 473 27.95 27.96 6.52
CA LYS A 473 28.31 29.30 5.99
C LYS A 473 29.67 29.76 6.54
N THR A 474 30.03 29.33 7.75
CA THR A 474 31.31 29.68 8.41
C THR A 474 32.51 28.94 7.84
N ASP A 475 32.34 27.86 7.11
CA ASP A 475 33.43 27.02 6.59
C ASP A 475 33.99 27.59 5.26
N ARG A 476 33.50 28.73 4.81
CA ARG A 476 33.90 29.42 3.57
C ARG A 476 34.89 30.58 3.80
N LYS A 477 35.78 30.50 4.77
CA LYS A 477 36.88 31.45 4.93
C LYS A 477 38.15 30.95 4.29
#